data_7529c239a730251ea84a9aa7aaa5a4f3
#
_entry.id   7529c239a730251ea84a9aa7aaa5a4f3
#
_cell.length_a   1.000
_cell.length_b   1.000
_cell.length_c   1.000
_cell.angle_alpha   90.00
_cell.angle_beta   90.00
_cell.angle_gamma   90.00
#
_symmetry.space_group_name_H-M   'P 1'
#
loop_
_entity.id
_entity.type
_entity.pdbx_description
1 polymer ?
#
loop_
_entity_poly.entity_id
_entity_poly.type
_entity_poly.pdbx_seq_one_letter_code
_entity_poly.pdbx_strand_id
1 'polypeptide(L)'
;DVCSSDLPLDGLSIEMNMQRSAFYIQHNTSIGLICFATGILIIPGIMETIWEAAVLGASFGYMAQPGQSAGDNFYEFVTAHAPFELTAIVLAAGAGLRLGMGWVRTDGLSRVDALCKTGWETMPVMGASMALFFLAALTEAFVSPFPLPMIVKGAIATFCSGLLMFYFVVLGFPRRK
;
A
#
# COMPACT_ATOMS: atom_id res chain seq x y z
N ASP A 1 5.65 -19.85 11.41
CA ASP A 1 4.54 -20.80 11.62
C ASP A 1 3.34 -20.16 12.35
N VAL A 2 2.76 -19.11 11.81
CA VAL A 2 1.55 -18.45 12.36
C VAL A 2 0.36 -18.56 11.41
N CYS A 3 0.44 -19.42 10.40
CA CYS A 3 -0.70 -19.81 9.56
C CYS A 3 -1.27 -21.17 9.99
N SER A 4 -1.63 -21.35 11.27
CA SER A 4 -2.42 -22.52 11.63
C SER A 4 -3.89 -22.14 11.58
N SER A 5 -4.61 -22.76 10.65
CA SER A 5 -6.06 -22.74 10.48
C SER A 5 -6.84 -23.33 11.67
N ASP A 6 -6.15 -23.69 12.77
CA ASP A 6 -6.71 -24.41 13.90
C ASP A 6 -6.84 -23.57 15.17
N LEU A 7 -6.64 -22.24 15.09
CA LEU A 7 -6.92 -21.36 16.22
C LEU A 7 -8.44 -21.21 16.37
N PRO A 8 -9.02 -21.60 17.50
CA PRO A 8 -10.44 -21.37 17.76
C PRO A 8 -10.74 -19.88 17.65
N LEU A 9 -11.85 -19.52 17.01
CA LEU A 9 -12.32 -18.14 16.81
C LEU A 9 -12.38 -17.33 18.11
N ASP A 10 -12.47 -18.00 19.25
CA ASP A 10 -12.51 -17.44 20.61
C ASP A 10 -11.14 -16.93 21.09
N GLY A 11 -10.06 -17.20 20.37
CA GLY A 11 -8.68 -16.86 20.77
C GLY A 11 -8.10 -15.62 20.10
N LEU A 12 -8.79 -15.00 19.17
CA LEU A 12 -8.38 -13.71 18.60
C LEU A 12 -8.81 -12.57 19.52
N SER A 13 -8.12 -12.44 20.66
CA SER A 13 -8.36 -11.32 21.56
C SER A 13 -8.16 -9.99 20.83
N ILE A 14 -8.94 -8.98 21.17
CA ILE A 14 -8.76 -7.60 20.66
C ILE A 14 -7.31 -7.16 20.78
N GLU A 15 -6.65 -7.54 21.87
CA GLU A 15 -5.25 -7.26 22.15
C GLU A 15 -4.31 -7.84 21.07
N MET A 16 -4.50 -9.08 20.65
CA MET A 16 -3.71 -9.72 19.60
C MET A 16 -3.92 -9.03 18.25
N ASN A 17 -5.15 -8.64 17.92
CA ASN A 17 -5.45 -7.92 16.69
C ASN A 17 -4.86 -6.50 16.70
N MET A 18 -4.83 -5.84 17.85
CA MET A 18 -4.17 -4.54 18.00
C MET A 18 -2.64 -4.65 17.83
N GLN A 19 -2.01 -5.69 18.39
CA GLN A 19 -0.58 -5.95 18.18
C GLN A 19 -0.25 -6.24 16.72
N ARG A 20 -1.08 -7.03 16.03
CA ARG A 20 -0.96 -7.26 14.59
C ARG A 20 -1.12 -5.97 13.79
N SER A 21 -2.13 -5.16 14.11
CA SER A 21 -2.33 -3.85 13.46
C SER A 21 -1.11 -2.96 13.62
N ALA A 22 -0.53 -2.89 14.83
CA ALA A 22 0.68 -2.10 15.06
C ALA A 22 1.87 -2.58 14.21
N PHE A 23 2.06 -3.90 14.10
CA PHE A 23 3.07 -4.50 13.25
C PHE A 23 2.85 -4.14 11.77
N TYR A 24 1.64 -4.30 11.25
CA TYR A 24 1.32 -3.99 9.85
C TYR A 24 1.42 -2.51 9.56
N ILE A 25 0.98 -1.64 10.47
CA ILE A 25 1.17 -0.19 10.35
C ILE A 25 2.66 0.13 10.21
N GLN A 26 3.48 -0.40 11.09
CA GLN A 26 4.93 -0.17 11.05
C GLN A 26 5.54 -0.70 9.75
N HIS A 27 5.23 -1.93 9.36
CA HIS A 27 5.79 -2.60 8.18
C HIS A 27 5.43 -1.84 6.90
N ASN A 28 4.13 -1.66 6.64
CA ASN A 28 3.62 -1.05 5.41
C ASN A 28 4.01 0.43 5.30
N THR A 29 3.95 1.17 6.43
CA THR A 29 4.38 2.56 6.48
C THR A 29 5.88 2.70 6.19
N SER A 30 6.71 1.77 6.69
CA SER A 30 8.15 1.79 6.43
C SER A 30 8.45 1.61 4.94
N ILE A 31 7.78 0.69 4.25
CA ILE A 31 7.90 0.51 2.79
C ILE A 31 7.54 1.82 2.06
N GLY A 32 6.40 2.41 2.40
CA GLY A 32 5.99 3.68 1.80
C GLY A 32 6.97 4.82 2.04
N LEU A 33 7.52 4.94 3.26
CA LEU A 33 8.53 5.96 3.59
C LEU A 33 9.85 5.73 2.83
N ILE A 34 10.27 4.48 2.65
CA ILE A 34 11.47 4.14 1.89
C ILE A 34 11.26 4.50 0.41
N CYS A 35 10.14 4.11 -0.20
CA CYS A 35 9.80 4.47 -1.57
C CYS A 35 9.77 6.00 -1.77
N PHE A 36 9.17 6.73 -0.83
CA PHE A 36 9.11 8.19 -0.87
C PHE A 36 10.50 8.82 -0.72
N ALA A 37 11.27 8.41 0.28
CA ALA A 37 12.58 8.99 0.59
C ALA A 37 13.61 8.71 -0.51
N THR A 38 13.66 7.48 -1.02
CA THR A 38 14.57 7.09 -2.12
C THR A 38 14.18 7.77 -3.43
N GLY A 39 12.90 8.13 -3.60
CA GLY A 39 12.38 8.87 -4.74
C GLY A 39 13.04 10.23 -4.94
N ILE A 40 13.56 10.88 -3.88
CA ILE A 40 14.32 12.12 -3.96
C ILE A 40 15.52 11.99 -4.92
N LEU A 41 16.15 10.84 -4.96
CA LEU A 41 17.29 10.54 -5.83
C LEU A 41 16.86 9.93 -7.19
N ILE A 42 15.59 9.88 -7.51
CA ILE A 42 14.95 9.36 -8.73
C ILE A 42 15.36 7.91 -9.03
N ILE A 43 16.63 7.63 -9.39
CA ILE A 43 17.07 6.28 -9.74
C ILE A 43 16.89 5.29 -8.59
N PRO A 44 17.37 5.55 -7.36
CA PRO A 44 17.09 4.68 -6.22
C PRO A 44 15.59 4.48 -5.97
N GLY A 45 14.77 5.54 -6.12
CA GLY A 45 13.32 5.43 -5.95
C GLY A 45 12.66 4.53 -6.98
N ILE A 46 13.09 4.59 -8.24
CA ILE A 46 12.63 3.67 -9.30
C ILE A 46 13.04 2.23 -8.97
N MET A 47 14.30 2.03 -8.57
CA MET A 47 14.82 0.70 -8.24
C MET A 47 14.09 0.09 -7.04
N GLU A 48 13.81 0.88 -6.01
CA GLU A 48 13.04 0.45 -4.84
C GLU A 48 11.62 0.05 -5.21
N THR A 49 10.95 0.87 -6.01
CA THR A 49 9.59 0.55 -6.49
C THR A 49 9.55 -0.72 -7.32
N ILE A 50 10.57 -0.96 -8.18
CA ILE A 50 10.71 -2.19 -8.96
C ILE A 50 10.97 -3.38 -8.03
N TRP A 51 11.81 -3.19 -7.00
CA TRP A 51 12.09 -4.25 -6.03
C TRP A 51 10.84 -4.68 -5.27
N GLU A 52 10.06 -3.75 -4.75
CA GLU A 52 8.78 -4.04 -4.08
C GLU A 52 7.80 -4.77 -5.01
N ALA A 53 7.67 -4.29 -6.25
CA ALA A 53 6.83 -4.95 -7.24
C ALA A 53 7.31 -6.38 -7.57
N ALA A 54 8.63 -6.60 -7.63
CA ALA A 54 9.23 -7.91 -7.89
C ALA A 54 9.01 -8.87 -6.71
N VAL A 55 9.17 -8.41 -5.46
CA VAL A 55 8.92 -9.21 -4.25
C VAL A 55 7.45 -9.61 -4.16
N LEU A 56 6.53 -8.67 -4.37
CA LEU A 56 5.09 -8.96 -4.42
C LEU A 56 4.78 -9.95 -5.54
N GLY A 57 5.24 -9.67 -6.76
CA GLY A 57 5.00 -10.55 -7.91
C GLY A 57 5.56 -11.96 -7.71
N ALA A 58 6.75 -12.09 -7.12
CA ALA A 58 7.34 -13.39 -6.79
C ALA A 58 6.52 -14.14 -5.74
N SER A 59 6.04 -13.45 -4.69
CA SER A 59 5.19 -14.04 -3.65
C SER A 59 3.86 -14.54 -4.23
N PHE A 60 3.19 -13.74 -5.02
CA PHE A 60 1.95 -14.13 -5.69
C PHE A 60 2.18 -15.29 -6.68
N GLY A 61 3.24 -15.21 -7.49
CA GLY A 61 3.57 -16.27 -8.46
C GLY A 61 3.94 -17.58 -7.79
N TYR A 62 4.66 -17.54 -6.66
CA TYR A 62 4.99 -18.74 -5.90
C TYR A 62 3.73 -19.39 -5.30
N MET A 63 2.84 -18.60 -4.70
CA MET A 63 1.60 -19.08 -4.10
C MET A 63 0.56 -19.58 -5.11
N ALA A 64 0.68 -19.17 -6.39
CA ALA A 64 -0.18 -19.65 -7.47
C ALA A 64 0.25 -21.01 -8.05
N GLN A 65 1.40 -21.56 -7.63
CA GLN A 65 1.89 -22.82 -8.20
C GLN A 65 1.01 -24.01 -7.78
N PRO A 66 0.77 -24.97 -8.69
CA PRO A 66 0.06 -26.20 -8.35
C PRO A 66 0.77 -26.94 -7.21
N GLY A 67 0.00 -27.36 -6.21
CA GLY A 67 0.54 -28.10 -5.06
C GLY A 67 0.95 -27.24 -3.87
N GLN A 68 0.83 -25.91 -3.95
CA GLN A 68 1.01 -25.03 -2.81
C GLN A 68 -0.23 -25.06 -1.90
N SER A 69 -0.13 -25.80 -0.81
CA SER A 69 -1.24 -25.94 0.17
C SER A 69 -1.62 -24.63 0.87
N ALA A 70 -0.70 -23.66 0.93
CA ALA A 70 -0.94 -22.35 1.54
C ALA A 70 -1.49 -21.32 0.55
N GLY A 71 -1.59 -21.65 -0.76
CA GLY A 71 -1.98 -20.71 -1.80
C GLY A 71 -3.37 -20.13 -1.59
N ASP A 72 -4.37 -20.97 -1.35
CA ASP A 72 -5.75 -20.53 -1.14
C ASP A 72 -5.86 -19.60 0.07
N ASN A 73 -5.24 -19.95 1.19
CA ASN A 73 -5.21 -19.14 2.40
C ASN A 73 -4.51 -17.79 2.16
N PHE A 74 -3.42 -17.79 1.39
CA PHE A 74 -2.70 -16.57 1.03
C PHE A 74 -3.58 -15.62 0.23
N TYR A 75 -4.22 -16.10 -0.84
CA TYR A 75 -5.10 -15.28 -1.66
C TYR A 75 -6.32 -14.78 -0.89
N GLU A 76 -6.89 -15.64 -0.04
CA GLU A 76 -7.99 -15.25 0.83
C GLU A 76 -7.58 -14.15 1.81
N PHE A 77 -6.38 -14.25 2.40
CA PHE A 77 -5.85 -13.27 3.33
C PHE A 77 -5.58 -11.92 2.66
N VAL A 78 -4.90 -11.92 1.51
CA VAL A 78 -4.46 -10.69 0.82
C VAL A 78 -5.60 -9.93 0.16
N THR A 79 -6.62 -10.62 -0.35
CA THR A 79 -7.66 -10.00 -1.18
C THR A 79 -8.32 -8.79 -0.52
N ALA A 80 -8.61 -8.84 0.77
CA ALA A 80 -9.39 -7.79 1.44
C ALA A 80 -8.64 -6.45 1.59
N HIS A 81 -7.32 -6.46 1.85
CA HIS A 81 -6.53 -5.25 2.12
C HIS A 81 -5.71 -4.75 0.93
N ALA A 82 -5.43 -5.61 -0.06
CA ALA A 82 -4.60 -5.28 -1.22
C ALA A 82 -4.97 -3.96 -1.94
N PRO A 83 -6.25 -3.59 -2.13
CA PRO A 83 -6.58 -2.32 -2.78
C PRO A 83 -6.00 -1.10 -2.09
N PHE A 84 -6.01 -1.07 -0.76
CA PHE A 84 -5.47 0.04 0.02
C PHE A 84 -3.96 0.04 -0.02
N GLU A 85 -3.34 -1.10 0.21
CA GLU A 85 -1.88 -1.24 0.30
C GLU A 85 -1.20 -0.93 -1.04
N LEU A 86 -1.63 -1.56 -2.13
CA LEU A 86 -1.05 -1.33 -3.45
C LEU A 86 -1.23 0.12 -3.92
N THR A 87 -2.39 0.72 -3.64
CA THR A 87 -2.62 2.13 -3.95
C THR A 87 -1.69 3.03 -3.11
N ALA A 88 -1.51 2.72 -1.83
CA ALA A 88 -0.63 3.48 -0.94
C ALA A 88 0.83 3.45 -1.41
N ILE A 89 1.36 2.28 -1.81
CA ILE A 89 2.72 2.15 -2.35
C ILE A 89 2.90 3.01 -3.61
N VAL A 90 1.95 2.94 -4.54
CA VAL A 90 2.00 3.72 -5.80
C VAL A 90 1.98 5.22 -5.51
N LEU A 91 1.15 5.68 -4.57
CA LEU A 91 1.10 7.09 -4.18
C LEU A 91 2.40 7.55 -3.52
N ALA A 92 2.96 6.75 -2.60
CA ALA A 92 4.22 7.07 -1.92
C ALA A 92 5.38 7.16 -2.92
N ALA A 93 5.52 6.16 -3.80
CA ALA A 93 6.54 6.15 -4.85
C ALA A 93 6.38 7.33 -5.81
N GLY A 94 5.16 7.59 -6.28
CA GLY A 94 4.86 8.73 -7.15
C GLY A 94 5.17 10.09 -6.50
N ALA A 95 4.82 10.26 -5.23
CA ALA A 95 5.14 11.45 -4.45
C ALA A 95 6.66 11.64 -4.30
N GLY A 96 7.39 10.56 -4.00
CA GLY A 96 8.85 10.58 -3.88
C GLY A 96 9.54 10.94 -5.21
N LEU A 97 9.14 10.33 -6.32
CA LEU A 97 9.66 10.63 -7.65
C LEU A 97 9.35 12.08 -8.07
N ARG A 98 8.14 12.56 -7.79
CA ARG A 98 7.81 13.95 -8.04
C ARG A 98 8.67 14.89 -7.21
N LEU A 99 8.93 14.57 -5.95
CA LEU A 99 9.84 15.33 -5.10
C LEU A 99 11.24 15.38 -5.72
N GLY A 100 11.77 14.24 -6.17
CA GLY A 100 13.06 14.14 -6.87
C GLY A 100 13.11 14.97 -8.15
N MET A 101 12.00 15.08 -8.89
CA MET A 101 11.93 15.94 -10.07
C MET A 101 12.14 17.44 -9.77
N GLY A 102 11.95 17.88 -8.51
CA GLY A 102 12.30 19.23 -8.07
C GLY A 102 13.78 19.58 -8.23
N TRP A 103 14.69 18.58 -8.21
CA TRP A 103 16.10 18.79 -8.54
C TRP A 103 16.36 19.06 -10.02
N VAL A 104 15.54 18.49 -10.90
CA VAL A 104 15.71 18.51 -12.36
C VAL A 104 14.97 19.68 -12.98
N ARG A 105 13.74 19.92 -12.53
CA ARG A 105 12.86 20.99 -13.03
C ARG A 105 12.72 22.07 -11.97
N THR A 106 13.54 23.12 -12.10
CA THR A 106 13.57 24.20 -11.11
C THR A 106 12.65 25.34 -11.46
N ASP A 107 12.17 25.44 -12.71
CA ASP A 107 11.29 26.52 -13.21
C ASP A 107 11.83 27.94 -12.86
N GLY A 108 13.16 28.10 -12.92
CA GLY A 108 13.83 29.35 -12.62
C GLY A 108 14.13 29.62 -11.14
N LEU A 109 13.77 28.70 -10.24
CA LEU A 109 14.10 28.75 -8.82
C LEU A 109 15.50 28.18 -8.56
N SER A 110 16.05 28.45 -7.38
CA SER A 110 17.20 27.66 -6.90
C SER A 110 16.77 26.19 -6.72
N ARG A 111 17.73 25.26 -6.80
CA ARG A 111 17.41 23.82 -6.63
C ARG A 111 16.77 23.51 -5.27
N VAL A 112 17.22 24.20 -4.22
CA VAL A 112 16.68 24.04 -2.86
C VAL A 112 15.25 24.57 -2.80
N ASP A 113 14.99 25.75 -3.35
CA ASP A 113 13.65 26.35 -3.36
C ASP A 113 12.66 25.50 -4.18
N ALA A 114 13.10 24.98 -5.33
CA ALA A 114 12.32 24.09 -6.17
C ALA A 114 11.99 22.78 -5.42
N LEU A 115 12.96 22.21 -4.70
CA LEU A 115 12.75 21.03 -3.89
C LEU A 115 11.78 21.29 -2.73
N CYS A 116 11.94 22.39 -2.02
CA CYS A 116 11.03 22.80 -0.95
C CYS A 116 9.60 22.99 -1.46
N LYS A 117 9.44 23.69 -2.58
CA LYS A 117 8.14 23.88 -3.23
C LYS A 117 7.50 22.55 -3.60
N THR A 118 8.24 21.68 -4.29
CA THR A 118 7.75 20.35 -4.69
C THR A 118 7.45 19.49 -3.46
N GLY A 119 8.23 19.62 -2.38
CA GLY A 119 7.98 18.97 -1.10
C GLY A 119 6.59 19.31 -0.55
N TRP A 120 6.25 20.59 -0.47
CA TRP A 120 4.92 21.03 -0.02
C TRP A 120 3.79 20.52 -0.93
N GLU A 121 4.03 20.45 -2.24
CA GLU A 121 3.05 19.92 -3.20
C GLU A 121 2.84 18.41 -3.07
N THR A 122 3.85 17.65 -2.62
CA THR A 122 3.79 16.18 -2.51
C THR A 122 3.33 15.69 -1.14
N MET A 123 3.43 16.52 -0.07
CA MET A 123 3.00 16.16 1.28
C MET A 123 1.55 15.66 1.38
N PRO A 124 0.55 16.29 0.73
CA PRO A 124 -0.82 15.79 0.77
C PRO A 124 -0.96 14.38 0.18
N VAL A 125 -0.21 14.08 -0.91
CA VAL A 125 -0.22 12.76 -1.53
C VAL A 125 0.42 11.72 -0.60
N MET A 126 1.54 12.06 0.04
CA MET A 126 2.16 11.21 1.04
C MET A 126 1.25 11.00 2.25
N GLY A 127 0.56 12.05 2.71
CA GLY A 127 -0.46 11.93 3.77
C GLY A 127 -1.60 10.99 3.40
N ALA A 128 -2.09 11.06 2.16
CA ALA A 128 -3.10 10.11 1.65
C ALA A 128 -2.57 8.68 1.61
N SER A 129 -1.32 8.48 1.18
CA SER A 129 -0.65 7.17 1.21
C SER A 129 -0.59 6.60 2.63
N MET A 130 -0.19 7.42 3.62
CA MET A 130 -0.17 6.99 5.04
C MET A 130 -1.55 6.59 5.56
N ALA A 131 -2.59 7.34 5.19
CA ALA A 131 -3.97 7.00 5.56
C ALA A 131 -4.41 5.65 4.94
N LEU A 132 -4.04 5.38 3.70
CA LEU A 132 -4.33 4.11 3.04
C LEU A 132 -3.55 2.94 3.65
N PHE A 133 -2.29 3.11 4.03
CA PHE A 133 -1.54 2.08 4.77
C PHE A 133 -2.18 1.78 6.13
N PHE A 134 -2.66 2.81 6.81
CA PHE A 134 -3.39 2.62 8.06
C PHE A 134 -4.68 1.80 7.85
N LEU A 135 -5.47 2.12 6.82
CA LEU A 135 -6.66 1.36 6.46
C LEU A 135 -6.33 -0.08 6.03
N ALA A 136 -5.26 -0.28 5.27
CA ALA A 136 -4.76 -1.60 4.91
C ALA A 136 -4.43 -2.42 6.16
N ALA A 137 -3.67 -1.87 7.09
CA ALA A 137 -3.27 -2.54 8.33
C ALA A 137 -4.47 -2.92 9.21
N LEU A 138 -5.49 -2.04 9.32
CA LEU A 138 -6.73 -2.38 10.02
C LEU A 138 -7.49 -3.51 9.33
N THR A 139 -7.60 -3.47 7.99
CA THR A 139 -8.25 -4.51 7.22
C THR A 139 -7.49 -5.84 7.35
N GLU A 140 -6.17 -5.79 7.33
CA GLU A 140 -5.28 -6.94 7.48
C GLU A 140 -5.36 -7.58 8.87
N ALA A 141 -5.51 -6.78 9.93
CA ALA A 141 -5.60 -7.28 11.28
C ALA A 141 -7.00 -7.74 11.68
N PHE A 142 -8.05 -7.08 11.19
CA PHE A 142 -9.42 -7.31 11.65
C PHE A 142 -10.33 -8.00 10.64
N VAL A 143 -10.04 -7.94 9.34
CA VAL A 143 -10.88 -8.54 8.29
C VAL A 143 -10.21 -9.77 7.67
N SER A 144 -8.94 -9.64 7.28
CA SER A 144 -8.23 -10.70 6.56
C SER A 144 -8.11 -12.02 7.34
N PRO A 145 -7.90 -12.05 8.69
CA PRO A 145 -7.78 -13.29 9.43
C PRO A 145 -9.13 -13.99 9.71
N PHE A 146 -10.25 -13.27 9.55
CA PHE A 146 -11.56 -13.88 9.80
C PHE A 146 -11.90 -14.90 8.71
N PRO A 147 -12.56 -16.02 9.06
CA PRO A 147 -13.00 -17.05 8.11
C PRO A 147 -14.24 -16.61 7.34
N LEU A 148 -14.15 -15.47 6.68
CA LEU A 148 -15.18 -15.00 5.76
C LEU A 148 -15.05 -15.72 4.42
N PRO A 149 -16.14 -16.09 3.77
CA PRO A 149 -16.07 -16.66 2.43
C PRO A 149 -15.32 -15.74 1.47
N MET A 150 -14.50 -16.31 0.57
CA MET A 150 -13.73 -15.56 -0.43
C MET A 150 -14.57 -14.55 -1.22
N ILE A 151 -15.83 -14.89 -1.49
CA ILE A 151 -16.77 -13.99 -2.19
C ILE A 151 -17.04 -12.70 -1.42
N VAL A 152 -17.08 -12.76 -0.08
CA VAL A 152 -17.28 -11.59 0.78
C VAL A 152 -16.02 -10.72 0.79
N LYS A 153 -14.86 -11.33 0.94
CA LYS A 153 -13.56 -10.60 0.86
C LYS A 153 -13.36 -9.97 -0.51
N GLY A 154 -13.71 -10.69 -1.58
CA GLY A 154 -13.68 -10.18 -2.95
C GLY A 154 -14.65 -9.03 -3.18
N ALA A 155 -15.87 -9.08 -2.60
CA ALA A 155 -16.82 -7.98 -2.67
C ALA A 155 -16.31 -6.73 -1.94
N ILE A 156 -15.68 -6.89 -0.77
CA ILE A 156 -15.03 -5.79 -0.03
C ILE A 156 -13.91 -5.18 -0.89
N ALA A 157 -13.03 -6.01 -1.45
CA ALA A 157 -11.94 -5.54 -2.30
C ALA A 157 -12.44 -4.79 -3.54
N THR A 158 -13.48 -5.31 -4.20
CA THR A 158 -14.09 -4.68 -5.38
C THR A 158 -14.72 -3.34 -5.04
N PHE A 159 -15.45 -3.27 -3.92
CA PHE A 159 -16.05 -2.03 -3.44
C PHE A 159 -14.99 -0.98 -3.10
N CYS A 160 -13.95 -1.35 -2.34
CA CYS A 160 -12.86 -0.46 -1.99
C CYS A 160 -12.10 0.03 -3.23
N SER A 161 -11.79 -0.88 -4.17
CA SER A 161 -11.16 -0.51 -5.46
C SER A 161 -12.03 0.44 -6.26
N GLY A 162 -13.33 0.19 -6.31
CA GLY A 162 -14.31 1.07 -6.99
C GLY A 162 -14.35 2.47 -6.39
N LEU A 163 -14.34 2.59 -5.06
CA LEU A 163 -14.27 3.88 -4.36
C LEU A 163 -12.97 4.62 -4.64
N LEU A 164 -11.82 3.94 -4.60
CA LEU A 164 -10.53 4.52 -4.92
C LEU A 164 -10.46 4.99 -6.36
N MET A 165 -10.92 4.17 -7.31
CA MET A 165 -10.99 4.54 -8.72
C MET A 165 -11.92 5.72 -8.95
N PHE A 166 -13.08 5.74 -8.31
CA PHE A 166 -14.00 6.88 -8.40
C PHE A 166 -13.33 8.15 -7.87
N TYR A 167 -12.68 8.07 -6.71
CA TYR A 167 -12.00 9.22 -6.12
C TYR A 167 -10.88 9.75 -7.02
N PHE A 168 -9.97 8.88 -7.48
CA PHE A 168 -8.81 9.32 -8.25
C PHE A 168 -9.16 9.69 -9.70
N VAL A 169 -10.06 8.96 -10.35
CA VAL A 169 -10.38 9.17 -11.76
C VAL A 169 -11.50 10.18 -11.94
N VAL A 170 -12.59 10.09 -11.18
CA VAL A 170 -13.75 10.94 -11.38
C VAL A 170 -13.60 12.29 -10.66
N LEU A 171 -13.20 12.26 -9.38
CA LEU A 171 -13.07 13.49 -8.58
C LEU A 171 -11.72 14.16 -8.78
N GLY A 172 -10.64 13.39 -8.98
CA GLY A 172 -9.28 13.90 -9.17
C GLY A 172 -9.00 14.38 -10.60
N PHE A 173 -9.90 14.15 -11.56
CA PHE A 173 -9.68 14.59 -12.94
C PHE A 173 -9.66 16.14 -13.01
N PRO A 174 -8.60 16.73 -13.57
CA PRO A 174 -8.50 18.19 -13.65
C PRO A 174 -9.66 18.74 -14.49
N ARG A 175 -10.56 19.46 -13.83
CA ARG A 175 -11.61 20.21 -14.54
C ARG A 175 -10.92 21.33 -15.34
N ARG A 176 -10.98 21.29 -16.65
CA ARG A 176 -10.57 22.42 -17.48
C ARG A 176 -11.39 23.63 -17.03
N LYS A 177 -10.70 24.64 -16.48
CA LYS A 177 -11.27 25.98 -16.28
C LYS A 177 -11.26 26.72 -17.60
#